data_e581a60c37c8b8b61b17416d67685886
#
_entry.id   e581a60c37c8b8b61b17416d67685886
#
_cell.length_a   1.000
_cell.length_b   1.000
_cell.length_c   1.000
_cell.angle_alpha   90.00
_cell.angle_beta   90.00
_cell.angle_gamma   90.00
#
_symmetry.space_group_name_H-M   'P 1'
#
loop_
_entity.id
_entity.type
_entity.pdbx_description
1 polymer ?
#
loop_
_entity_poly.entity_id
_entity_poly.type
_entity_poly.pdbx_seq_one_letter_code
_entity_poly.pdbx_strand_id
1 'polypeptide(L)'
;MMSDDLPTAEESVKGSRDWPHAPPHRLAQSGVYFLTARTQYQKPLLAEDSMKDWFQVKLKELAEEYGWKLEAWAIFSNHYHLVAHSPSREDSAQSLKLWIQKLHSLTTKELNRRDRLPGRTRLWQNFRETLSTHQRSYLAWLHYVHQNAVHHGLVRKGSQWKWCSASEFVASVSPAWVRTIASFQYDEIACGDGE
;
A
#
# COMPACT_ATOMS: atom_id res chain seq x y z
N MET A 1 9.93 5.27 59.65
CA MET A 1 8.72 5.79 59.00
C MET A 1 9.16 6.24 57.64
N MET A 2 9.13 5.35 56.69
CA MET A 2 9.45 5.60 55.29
C MET A 2 8.11 5.76 54.55
N SER A 3 7.89 6.92 53.98
CA SER A 3 6.72 7.18 53.13
C SER A 3 7.12 6.88 51.68
N ASP A 4 6.45 5.87 51.13
CA ASP A 4 6.47 5.52 49.73
C ASP A 4 5.64 6.55 48.96
N ASP A 5 6.29 7.42 48.22
CA ASP A 5 5.68 8.23 47.16
C ASP A 5 5.81 7.51 45.83
N LEU A 6 4.76 6.83 45.44
CA LEU A 6 4.57 6.35 44.07
C LEU A 6 4.25 7.53 43.15
N PRO A 7 4.92 7.67 42.02
CA PRO A 7 4.58 8.70 41.03
C PRO A 7 3.24 8.37 40.37
N THR A 8 2.35 9.33 40.41
CA THR A 8 1.02 9.28 39.76
C THR A 8 1.13 9.25 38.24
N ALA A 9 0.35 8.35 37.62
CA ALA A 9 0.29 8.08 36.19
C ALA A 9 -0.45 9.19 35.40
N GLU A 10 0.01 10.44 35.46
CA GLU A 10 -0.59 11.57 34.74
C GLU A 10 0.35 12.36 33.82
N GLU A 11 1.51 11.83 33.51
CA GLU A 11 2.43 12.49 32.56
C GLU A 11 2.76 11.62 31.37
N SER A 12 1.81 11.37 30.47
CA SER A 12 2.17 10.89 29.14
C SER A 12 1.01 10.88 28.13
N VAL A 13 0.21 11.94 28.06
CA VAL A 13 -0.66 12.15 26.90
C VAL A 13 -0.51 13.60 26.43
N LYS A 14 0.68 13.95 25.94
CA LYS A 14 0.83 15.13 25.10
C LYS A 14 0.52 14.76 23.66
N GLY A 15 -0.72 15.05 23.31
CA GLY A 15 -1.36 15.20 22.04
C GLY A 15 -0.51 15.01 20.77
N SER A 16 -0.77 13.93 20.03
CA SER A 16 -0.56 13.91 18.60
C SER A 16 -1.55 14.92 18.00
N ARG A 17 -1.08 16.09 17.62
CA ARG A 17 -1.87 17.01 16.82
C ARG A 17 -2.12 16.36 15.46
N ASP A 18 -3.38 16.07 15.17
CA ASP A 18 -3.81 15.77 13.81
C ASP A 18 -3.37 16.93 12.91
N TRP A 19 -2.48 16.64 11.98
CA TRP A 19 -2.05 17.59 10.98
C TRP A 19 -2.98 17.44 9.77
N PRO A 20 -3.84 18.45 9.45
CA PRO A 20 -4.74 18.39 8.30
C PRO A 20 -4.03 18.33 6.95
N HIS A 21 -2.73 18.61 6.93
CA HIS A 21 -1.87 18.55 5.75
C HIS A 21 -0.52 17.94 6.15
N ALA A 22 -0.41 16.63 6.09
CA ALA A 22 0.90 15.99 6.17
C ALA A 22 1.73 16.49 4.98
N PRO A 23 2.91 17.11 5.20
CA PRO A 23 3.77 17.49 4.10
C PRO A 23 4.18 16.24 3.31
N PRO A 24 4.28 16.31 1.96
CA PRO A 24 4.42 15.16 1.08
C PRO A 24 5.70 14.33 1.23
N HIS A 25 6.51 14.51 2.26
CA HIS A 25 7.83 13.87 2.36
C HIS A 25 8.26 13.53 3.79
N ARG A 26 7.48 12.72 4.52
CA ARG A 26 7.99 12.06 5.74
C ARG A 26 8.53 10.65 5.46
N LEU A 27 9.28 10.47 4.37
CA LEU A 27 9.99 9.23 4.05
C LEU A 27 11.17 8.91 5.02
N ALA A 28 11.30 9.66 6.10
CA ALA A 28 12.37 9.48 7.09
C ALA A 28 11.96 8.60 8.29
N GLN A 29 10.71 8.17 8.41
CA GLN A 29 10.23 7.42 9.55
C GLN A 29 9.94 5.97 9.19
N SER A 30 10.39 5.02 10.02
CA SER A 30 9.95 3.63 9.91
C SER A 30 8.45 3.53 10.28
N GLY A 31 7.73 2.63 9.60
CA GLY A 31 6.30 2.44 9.86
C GLY A 31 5.57 1.76 8.71
N VAL A 32 4.24 1.81 8.77
CA VAL A 32 3.37 1.26 7.74
C VAL A 32 2.97 2.36 6.76
N TYR A 33 3.20 2.10 5.49
CA TYR A 33 2.86 3.02 4.39
C TYR A 33 1.72 2.44 3.55
N PHE A 34 0.76 3.29 3.24
CA PHE A 34 -0.20 3.08 2.16
C PHE A 34 0.31 3.79 0.91
N LEU A 35 0.26 3.12 -0.23
CA LEU A 35 0.72 3.66 -1.49
C LEU A 35 -0.29 3.41 -2.59
N THR A 36 -0.51 4.44 -3.41
CA THR A 36 -1.26 4.36 -4.67
C THR A 36 -0.37 4.84 -5.81
N ALA A 37 -0.30 4.07 -6.90
CA ALA A 37 0.35 4.47 -8.13
C ALA A 37 -0.52 4.19 -9.33
N ARG A 38 -0.52 5.11 -10.29
CA ARG A 38 -1.36 5.07 -11.50
C ARG A 38 -0.50 5.19 -12.76
N THR A 39 -0.97 4.56 -13.81
CA THR A 39 -0.40 4.76 -15.14
C THR A 39 -0.71 6.17 -15.66
N GLN A 40 0.15 6.66 -16.55
CA GLN A 40 -0.04 7.96 -17.16
C GLN A 40 -1.34 8.01 -17.97
N TYR A 41 -2.15 9.05 -17.73
CA TYR A 41 -3.48 9.23 -18.33
C TYR A 41 -4.44 8.05 -18.06
N GLN A 42 -4.25 7.35 -16.97
CA GLN A 42 -5.04 6.17 -16.57
C GLN A 42 -5.15 5.10 -17.68
N LYS A 43 -4.16 5.02 -18.58
CA LYS A 43 -4.12 4.01 -19.63
C LYS A 43 -4.08 2.60 -19.04
N PRO A 44 -4.85 1.62 -19.54
CA PRO A 44 -4.90 0.26 -19.00
C PRO A 44 -3.67 -0.57 -19.39
N LEU A 45 -2.47 -0.11 -19.03
CA LEU A 45 -1.19 -0.72 -19.42
C LEU A 45 -0.98 -2.11 -18.82
N LEU A 46 -1.66 -2.42 -17.71
CA LEU A 46 -1.64 -3.74 -17.06
C LEU A 46 -2.92 -4.53 -17.38
N ALA A 47 -3.62 -4.27 -18.49
CA ALA A 47 -4.90 -4.91 -18.81
C ALA A 47 -4.75 -6.43 -18.96
N GLU A 48 -3.68 -6.89 -19.59
CA GLU A 48 -3.44 -8.31 -19.80
C GLU A 48 -3.09 -9.04 -18.51
N ASP A 49 -3.70 -10.21 -18.32
CA ASP A 49 -3.49 -11.05 -17.13
C ASP A 49 -2.02 -11.44 -16.97
N SER A 50 -1.36 -11.81 -18.07
CA SER A 50 0.06 -12.13 -18.07
C SER A 50 0.95 -10.95 -17.65
N MET A 51 0.49 -9.71 -17.87
CA MET A 51 1.22 -8.52 -17.42
C MET A 51 0.99 -8.24 -15.93
N LYS A 52 -0.24 -8.46 -15.44
CA LYS A 52 -0.53 -8.39 -13.99
C LYS A 52 0.22 -9.48 -13.22
N ASP A 53 0.29 -10.71 -13.76
CA ASP A 53 1.08 -11.81 -13.17
C ASP A 53 2.55 -11.42 -13.04
N TRP A 54 3.15 -10.92 -14.12
CA TRP A 54 4.53 -10.46 -14.13
C TRP A 54 4.76 -9.32 -13.13
N PHE A 55 3.85 -8.35 -13.11
CA PHE A 55 3.93 -7.19 -12.21
C PHE A 55 3.86 -7.63 -10.74
N GLN A 56 2.94 -8.54 -10.40
CA GLN A 56 2.80 -9.06 -9.03
C GLN A 56 4.06 -9.79 -8.56
N VAL A 57 4.67 -10.60 -9.43
CA VAL A 57 5.94 -11.28 -9.14
C VAL A 57 7.03 -10.23 -8.86
N LYS A 58 7.18 -9.23 -9.74
CA LYS A 58 8.21 -8.18 -9.58
C LYS A 58 7.95 -7.29 -8.36
N LEU A 59 6.69 -7.01 -8.03
CA LEU A 59 6.33 -6.28 -6.81
C LEU A 59 6.84 -7.00 -5.56
N LYS A 60 6.60 -8.33 -5.46
CA LYS A 60 7.02 -9.16 -4.33
C LYS A 60 8.55 -9.28 -4.24
N GLU A 61 9.21 -9.61 -5.36
CA GLU A 61 10.67 -9.74 -5.44
C GLU A 61 11.39 -8.45 -5.00
N LEU A 62 10.92 -7.31 -5.49
CA LEU A 62 11.52 -6.04 -5.16
C LEU A 62 11.19 -5.59 -3.73
N ALA A 63 10.01 -5.91 -3.20
CA ALA A 63 9.71 -5.68 -1.78
C ALA A 63 10.74 -6.39 -0.89
N GLU A 64 11.01 -7.65 -1.17
CA GLU A 64 12.02 -8.45 -0.46
C GLU A 64 13.43 -7.87 -0.63
N GLU A 65 13.82 -7.53 -1.87
CA GLU A 65 15.15 -6.94 -2.18
C GLU A 65 15.39 -5.65 -1.37
N TYR A 66 14.37 -4.80 -1.23
CA TYR A 66 14.45 -3.54 -0.49
C TYR A 66 14.11 -3.68 1.00
N GLY A 67 13.83 -4.90 1.47
CA GLY A 67 13.52 -5.21 2.87
C GLY A 67 12.14 -4.73 3.33
N TRP A 68 11.21 -4.46 2.41
CA TRP A 68 9.84 -4.07 2.72
C TRP A 68 8.95 -5.29 2.91
N LYS A 69 8.17 -5.31 3.97
CA LYS A 69 7.17 -6.35 4.21
C LYS A 69 5.83 -5.93 3.63
N LEU A 70 5.39 -6.59 2.56
CA LEU A 70 4.06 -6.39 2.01
C LEU A 70 3.01 -6.94 2.97
N GLU A 71 2.04 -6.10 3.34
CA GLU A 71 0.91 -6.46 4.20
C GLU A 71 -0.38 -6.64 3.36
N ALA A 72 -0.59 -5.79 2.35
CA ALA A 72 -1.67 -5.94 1.38
C ALA A 72 -1.30 -5.32 0.04
N TRP A 73 -1.88 -5.85 -1.04
CA TRP A 73 -1.81 -5.25 -2.39
C TRP A 73 -3.04 -5.60 -3.19
N ALA A 74 -3.36 -4.74 -4.17
CA ALA A 74 -4.33 -4.98 -5.22
C ALA A 74 -3.85 -4.30 -6.51
N ILE A 75 -3.80 -5.07 -7.62
CA ILE A 75 -3.27 -4.64 -8.91
C ILE A 75 -4.41 -4.64 -9.92
N PHE A 76 -4.56 -3.51 -10.64
CA PHE A 76 -5.60 -3.28 -11.64
C PHE A 76 -4.99 -2.98 -13.00
N SER A 77 -5.83 -2.73 -14.00
CA SER A 77 -5.36 -2.46 -15.37
C SER A 77 -4.53 -1.18 -15.50
N ASN A 78 -4.81 -0.17 -14.68
CA ASN A 78 -4.23 1.18 -14.79
C ASN A 78 -3.69 1.74 -13.47
N HIS A 79 -3.77 1.01 -12.37
CA HIS A 79 -3.26 1.43 -11.06
C HIS A 79 -3.04 0.22 -10.15
N TYR A 80 -2.40 0.47 -9.02
CA TYR A 80 -2.30 -0.50 -7.93
C TYR A 80 -2.24 0.22 -6.58
N HIS A 81 -2.65 -0.51 -5.56
CA HIS A 81 -2.52 -0.10 -4.16
C HIS A 81 -1.66 -1.10 -3.41
N LEU A 82 -0.94 -0.63 -2.41
CA LEU A 82 -0.27 -1.51 -1.47
C LEU A 82 -0.24 -0.91 -0.07
N VAL A 83 -0.16 -1.78 0.92
CA VAL A 83 0.21 -1.47 2.30
C VAL A 83 1.48 -2.24 2.59
N ALA A 84 2.52 -1.56 3.03
CA ALA A 84 3.80 -2.18 3.33
C ALA A 84 4.43 -1.59 4.59
N HIS A 85 5.10 -2.45 5.36
CA HIS A 85 5.90 -2.06 6.52
C HIS A 85 7.34 -1.83 6.08
N SER A 86 7.91 -0.69 6.48
CA SER A 86 9.29 -0.34 6.18
C SER A 86 10.28 -1.24 6.92
N PRO A 87 11.52 -1.39 6.39
CA PRO A 87 12.62 -1.96 7.16
C PRO A 87 12.83 -1.19 8.47
N SER A 88 13.36 -1.86 9.49
CA SER A 88 13.58 -1.28 10.84
C SER A 88 14.78 -0.32 10.95
N ARG A 89 15.45 0.03 9.84
CA ARG A 89 16.65 0.88 9.83
C ARG A 89 16.27 2.35 9.74
N GLU A 90 17.05 3.22 10.36
CA GLU A 90 17.04 4.65 10.07
C GLU A 90 17.26 4.84 8.56
N ASP A 91 16.61 5.82 7.94
CA ASP A 91 16.55 6.06 6.49
C ASP A 91 15.79 5.00 5.65
N SER A 92 15.15 4.06 6.30
CA SER A 92 14.48 2.95 5.62
C SER A 92 13.38 3.37 4.65
N ALA A 93 12.71 4.47 4.94
CA ALA A 93 11.60 4.96 4.09
C ALA A 93 12.06 5.58 2.77
N GLN A 94 13.32 6.04 2.67
CA GLN A 94 13.88 6.48 1.38
C GLN A 94 13.95 5.35 0.38
N SER A 95 14.14 4.10 0.86
CA SER A 95 14.14 2.91 0.02
C SER A 95 12.79 2.66 -0.67
N LEU A 96 11.66 3.18 -0.14
CA LEU A 96 10.35 3.12 -0.79
C LEU A 96 10.39 3.75 -2.19
N LYS A 97 10.95 4.94 -2.28
CA LYS A 97 11.09 5.64 -3.57
C LYS A 97 11.92 4.85 -4.56
N LEU A 98 13.05 4.30 -4.11
CA LEU A 98 13.94 3.50 -4.96
C LEU A 98 13.26 2.22 -5.42
N TRP A 99 12.57 1.51 -4.52
CA TRP A 99 11.80 0.32 -4.84
C TRP A 99 10.74 0.59 -5.91
N ILE A 100 9.88 1.60 -5.68
CA ILE A 100 8.79 1.92 -6.61
C ILE A 100 9.32 2.42 -7.95
N GLN A 101 10.35 3.25 -7.96
CA GLN A 101 11.00 3.69 -9.20
C GLN A 101 11.58 2.53 -10.00
N LYS A 102 12.22 1.56 -9.33
CA LYS A 102 12.76 0.35 -9.96
C LYS A 102 11.63 -0.51 -10.54
N LEU A 103 10.55 -0.72 -9.78
CA LEU A 103 9.36 -1.44 -10.24
C LEU A 103 8.77 -0.80 -11.50
N HIS A 104 8.56 0.51 -11.48
CA HIS A 104 8.02 1.26 -12.62
C HIS A 104 8.96 1.23 -13.85
N SER A 105 10.27 1.33 -13.62
CA SER A 105 11.27 1.24 -14.69
C SER A 105 11.27 -0.13 -15.36
N LEU A 106 11.28 -1.21 -14.57
CA LEU A 106 11.23 -2.58 -15.08
C LEU A 106 9.91 -2.86 -15.81
N THR A 107 8.78 -2.39 -15.26
CA THR A 107 7.47 -2.50 -15.90
C THR A 107 7.45 -1.79 -17.25
N THR A 108 8.01 -0.58 -17.33
CA THR A 108 8.10 0.18 -18.58
C THR A 108 8.92 -0.57 -19.65
N LYS A 109 10.05 -1.17 -19.25
CA LYS A 109 10.88 -1.98 -20.14
C LYS A 109 10.13 -3.20 -20.65
N GLU A 110 9.43 -3.91 -19.76
CA GLU A 110 8.67 -5.11 -20.12
C GLU A 110 7.50 -4.78 -21.06
N LEU A 111 6.76 -3.70 -20.79
CA LEU A 111 5.70 -3.21 -21.69
C LEU A 111 6.24 -2.82 -23.05
N ASN A 112 7.37 -2.12 -23.11
CA ASN A 112 8.00 -1.77 -24.37
C ASN A 112 8.43 -3.00 -25.19
N ARG A 113 8.93 -4.03 -24.49
CA ARG A 113 9.31 -5.30 -25.12
C ARG A 113 8.08 -6.05 -25.67
N ARG A 114 7.01 -6.19 -24.87
CA ARG A 114 5.78 -6.89 -25.29
C ARG A 114 5.08 -6.21 -26.45
N ASP A 115 4.94 -4.89 -26.36
CA ASP A 115 4.24 -4.10 -27.36
C ASP A 115 5.09 -3.84 -28.61
N ARG A 116 6.38 -4.21 -28.60
CA ARG A 116 7.35 -3.88 -29.65
C ARG A 116 7.46 -2.37 -29.94
N LEU A 117 7.29 -1.56 -28.89
CA LEU A 117 7.34 -0.09 -28.95
C LEU A 117 8.51 0.43 -28.08
N PRO A 118 9.76 0.33 -28.56
CA PRO A 118 10.92 0.77 -27.78
C PRO A 118 10.89 2.30 -27.58
N GLY A 119 11.51 2.73 -26.46
CA GLY A 119 11.73 4.16 -26.22
C GLY A 119 10.58 4.89 -25.51
N ARG A 120 9.44 4.26 -25.26
CA ARG A 120 8.40 4.88 -24.40
C ARG A 120 8.96 5.08 -23.01
N THR A 121 8.74 6.27 -22.46
CA THR A 121 9.07 6.66 -21.09
C THR A 121 7.84 7.26 -20.42
N ARG A 122 7.93 7.54 -19.13
CA ARG A 122 6.85 8.21 -18.36
C ARG A 122 5.49 7.49 -18.49
N LEU A 123 5.48 6.15 -18.39
CA LEU A 123 4.25 5.37 -18.40
C LEU A 123 3.51 5.43 -17.06
N TRP A 124 4.13 5.95 -16.03
CA TRP A 124 3.60 6.08 -14.67
C TRP A 124 3.49 7.54 -14.25
N GLN A 125 2.47 7.86 -13.47
CA GLN A 125 2.38 9.11 -12.71
C GLN A 125 3.29 9.02 -11.47
N ASN A 126 3.51 10.15 -10.81
CA ASN A 126 4.10 10.12 -9.48
C ASN A 126 3.19 9.34 -8.54
N PHE A 127 3.74 8.42 -7.78
CA PHE A 127 2.98 7.70 -6.77
C PHE A 127 2.69 8.61 -5.57
N ARG A 128 1.65 8.25 -4.83
CA ARG A 128 1.29 8.90 -3.55
C ARG A 128 1.51 7.89 -2.44
N GLU A 129 2.10 8.35 -1.36
CA GLU A 129 2.32 7.55 -0.16
C GLU A 129 1.78 8.28 1.07
N THR A 130 1.33 7.53 2.04
CA THR A 130 0.88 8.02 3.34
C THR A 130 1.41 7.12 4.44
N LEU A 131 2.10 7.68 5.44
CA LEU A 131 2.55 6.96 6.62
C LEU A 131 1.38 6.81 7.60
N SER A 132 1.15 5.60 8.09
CA SER A 132 0.19 5.37 9.17
C SER A 132 0.71 5.93 10.49
N THR A 133 -0.09 6.79 11.11
CA THR A 133 0.16 7.31 12.45
C THR A 133 -0.70 6.62 13.51
N HIS A 134 -1.71 5.84 13.09
CA HIS A 134 -2.65 5.18 13.99
C HIS A 134 -3.00 3.77 13.49
N GLN A 135 -3.16 2.84 14.43
CA GLN A 135 -3.58 1.47 14.13
C GLN A 135 -4.91 1.42 13.36
N ARG A 136 -5.84 2.31 13.66
CA ARG A 136 -7.14 2.39 12.97
C ARG A 136 -6.96 2.68 11.47
N SER A 137 -6.09 3.60 11.11
CA SER A 137 -5.78 3.92 9.71
C SER A 137 -5.19 2.72 8.98
N TYR A 138 -4.25 2.02 9.61
CA TYR A 138 -3.67 0.79 9.07
C TYR A 138 -4.73 -0.28 8.77
N LEU A 139 -5.63 -0.55 9.72
CA LEU A 139 -6.68 -1.56 9.55
C LEU A 139 -7.69 -1.15 8.46
N ALA A 140 -8.03 0.14 8.37
CA ALA A 140 -8.87 0.68 7.30
C ALA A 140 -8.19 0.53 5.92
N TRP A 141 -6.88 0.74 5.81
CA TRP A 141 -6.14 0.55 4.56
C TRP A 141 -6.08 -0.91 4.13
N LEU A 142 -5.90 -1.86 5.07
CA LEU A 142 -5.99 -3.28 4.75
C LEU A 142 -7.37 -3.62 4.17
N HIS A 143 -8.45 -3.15 4.82
CA HIS A 143 -9.82 -3.34 4.36
C HIS A 143 -10.01 -2.74 2.96
N TYR A 144 -9.61 -1.48 2.77
CA TYR A 144 -9.70 -0.80 1.49
C TYR A 144 -9.02 -1.58 0.35
N VAL A 145 -7.76 -1.96 0.53
CA VAL A 145 -7.00 -2.70 -0.49
C VAL A 145 -7.66 -4.03 -0.82
N HIS A 146 -8.13 -4.77 0.21
CA HIS A 146 -8.79 -6.07 0.00
C HIS A 146 -10.16 -5.96 -0.65
N GLN A 147 -10.89 -4.84 -0.48
CA GLN A 147 -12.21 -4.61 -1.07
C GLN A 147 -12.17 -3.81 -2.37
N ASN A 148 -11.02 -3.29 -2.76
CA ASN A 148 -10.92 -2.38 -3.90
C ASN A 148 -11.44 -3.00 -5.21
N ALA A 149 -11.18 -4.28 -5.47
CA ALA A 149 -11.71 -4.98 -6.64
C ALA A 149 -13.26 -5.15 -6.61
N VAL A 150 -13.85 -5.22 -5.41
CA VAL A 150 -15.31 -5.22 -5.24
C VAL A 150 -15.86 -3.81 -5.49
N HIS A 151 -15.18 -2.79 -4.97
CA HIS A 151 -15.54 -1.39 -5.18
C HIS A 151 -15.56 -1.02 -6.68
N HIS A 152 -14.60 -1.52 -7.44
CA HIS A 152 -14.58 -1.39 -8.91
C HIS A 152 -15.56 -2.31 -9.65
N GLY A 153 -16.38 -3.09 -8.96
CA GLY A 153 -17.36 -3.99 -9.58
C GLY A 153 -16.75 -5.18 -10.35
N LEU A 154 -15.46 -5.46 -10.16
CA LEU A 154 -14.75 -6.52 -10.89
C LEU A 154 -15.05 -7.93 -10.36
N VAL A 155 -15.31 -8.05 -9.07
CA VAL A 155 -15.63 -9.30 -8.38
C VAL A 155 -16.66 -9.06 -7.27
N ARG A 156 -17.31 -10.13 -6.78
CA ARG A 156 -18.27 -10.05 -5.66
C ARG A 156 -17.59 -10.11 -4.29
N LYS A 157 -16.39 -10.67 -4.20
CA LYS A 157 -15.57 -10.79 -2.98
C LYS A 157 -14.12 -10.48 -3.34
N GLY A 158 -13.43 -9.70 -2.52
CA GLY A 158 -12.04 -9.32 -2.78
C GLY A 158 -11.09 -10.51 -2.97
N SER A 159 -11.34 -11.62 -2.26
CA SER A 159 -10.56 -12.86 -2.41
C SER A 159 -10.72 -13.57 -3.77
N GLN A 160 -11.67 -13.15 -4.60
CA GLN A 160 -11.85 -13.65 -5.97
C GLN A 160 -10.97 -12.92 -6.99
N TRP A 161 -10.39 -11.78 -6.60
CA TRP A 161 -9.48 -11.05 -7.48
C TRP A 161 -8.07 -11.62 -7.39
N LYS A 162 -7.63 -12.27 -8.45
CA LYS A 162 -6.36 -13.01 -8.50
C LYS A 162 -5.15 -12.16 -8.09
N TRP A 163 -5.14 -10.89 -8.43
CA TRP A 163 -4.04 -9.96 -8.18
C TRP A 163 -4.24 -9.09 -6.94
N CYS A 164 -4.89 -9.67 -5.93
CA CYS A 164 -5.10 -9.07 -4.62
C CYS A 164 -4.66 -10.04 -3.53
N SER A 165 -4.04 -9.51 -2.48
CA SER A 165 -3.64 -10.27 -1.30
C SER A 165 -4.80 -10.79 -0.45
N ALA A 166 -6.04 -10.42 -0.76
CA ALA A 166 -7.21 -10.78 0.07
C ALA A 166 -7.41 -12.29 0.22
N SER A 167 -7.09 -13.11 -0.80
CA SER A 167 -7.17 -14.57 -0.71
C SER A 167 -6.11 -15.13 0.24
N GLU A 168 -4.86 -14.66 0.13
CA GLU A 168 -3.74 -15.05 1.00
C GLU A 168 -4.05 -14.63 2.44
N PHE A 169 -4.58 -13.42 2.65
CA PHE A 169 -4.98 -12.91 3.95
C PHE A 169 -6.06 -13.78 4.60
N VAL A 170 -7.17 -14.05 3.91
CA VAL A 170 -8.27 -14.88 4.44
C VAL A 170 -7.80 -16.29 4.79
N ALA A 171 -6.84 -16.85 4.04
CA ALA A 171 -6.27 -18.16 4.32
C ALA A 171 -5.29 -18.16 5.53
N SER A 172 -4.68 -17.02 5.86
CA SER A 172 -3.63 -16.93 6.88
C SER A 172 -4.12 -16.51 8.26
N VAL A 173 -5.33 -15.94 8.38
CA VAL A 173 -5.84 -15.39 9.66
C VAL A 173 -7.16 -16.05 10.08
N SER A 174 -7.53 -15.87 11.36
CA SER A 174 -8.80 -16.37 11.87
C SER A 174 -10.01 -15.65 11.24
N PRO A 175 -11.17 -16.30 11.10
CA PRO A 175 -12.40 -15.66 10.62
C PRO A 175 -12.83 -14.46 11.49
N ALA A 176 -12.49 -14.46 12.80
CA ALA A 176 -12.75 -13.33 13.68
C ALA A 176 -11.92 -12.11 13.25
N TRP A 177 -10.65 -12.31 12.89
CA TRP A 177 -9.78 -11.23 12.45
C TRP A 177 -10.22 -10.67 11.08
N VAL A 178 -10.67 -11.52 10.15
CA VAL A 178 -11.27 -11.05 8.88
C VAL A 178 -12.46 -10.13 9.13
N ARG A 179 -13.38 -10.52 10.07
CA ARG A 179 -14.52 -9.67 10.44
C ARG A 179 -14.09 -8.36 11.10
N THR A 180 -13.06 -8.41 11.94
CA THR A 180 -12.51 -7.19 12.57
C THR A 180 -12.00 -6.22 11.53
N ILE A 181 -11.18 -6.68 10.57
CA ILE A 181 -10.70 -5.81 9.47
C ILE A 181 -11.89 -5.26 8.65
N ALA A 182 -12.87 -6.09 8.32
CA ALA A 182 -14.04 -5.68 7.55
C ALA A 182 -14.95 -4.66 8.26
N SER A 183 -14.82 -4.48 9.58
CA SER A 183 -15.57 -3.47 10.31
C SER A 183 -14.98 -2.06 10.24
N PHE A 184 -13.76 -1.89 9.73
CA PHE A 184 -13.14 -0.57 9.60
C PHE A 184 -13.63 0.13 8.33
N GLN A 185 -14.17 1.33 8.49
CA GLN A 185 -14.60 2.18 7.38
C GLN A 185 -13.39 2.82 6.71
N TYR A 186 -13.44 2.93 5.37
CA TYR A 186 -12.36 3.46 4.54
C TYR A 186 -12.83 4.56 3.56
N ASP A 187 -14.06 5.06 3.72
CA ASP A 187 -14.68 6.01 2.79
C ASP A 187 -13.85 7.29 2.58
N GLU A 188 -13.13 7.74 3.61
CA GLU A 188 -12.22 8.88 3.51
C GLU A 188 -10.95 8.57 2.68
N ILE A 189 -10.59 7.29 2.54
CA ILE A 189 -9.42 6.85 1.77
C ILE A 189 -9.77 6.82 0.27
N ALA A 190 -11.00 6.45 -0.06
CA ALA A 190 -11.49 6.36 -1.43
C ALA A 190 -11.49 7.72 -2.16
N CYS A 191 -11.56 8.83 -1.43
CA CYS A 191 -11.51 10.19 -2.01
C CYS A 191 -10.18 10.52 -2.73
N GLY A 192 -9.15 9.68 -2.60
CA GLY A 192 -7.88 9.81 -3.34
C GLY A 192 -7.88 9.12 -4.71
N ASP A 193 -8.86 8.27 -5.00
CA ASP A 193 -8.94 7.48 -6.23
C ASP A 193 -9.78 8.18 -7.32
N GLY A 194 -10.11 9.44 -7.11
CA GLY A 194 -10.97 10.26 -7.98
C GLY A 194 -10.92 9.85 -9.45
N GLU A 195 -12.11 9.64 -9.97
CA GLU A 195 -12.47 9.30 -11.37
C GLU A 195 -11.76 10.16 -12.39
#